data_30a18368d51913806f1d13f93fff3ae4
#
_entry.id   30a18368d51913806f1d13f93fff3ae4
#
_cell.length_a   1.000
_cell.length_b   1.000
_cell.length_c   1.000
_cell.angle_alpha   90.00
_cell.angle_beta   90.00
_cell.angle_gamma   90.00
#
_symmetry.space_group_name_H-M   'P 1'
#
loop_
_entity.id
_entity.type
_entity.pdbx_description
1 polymer ?
#
loop_
_entity_poly.entity_id
_entity_poly.type
_entity_poly.pdbx_seq_one_letter_code
_entity_poly.pdbx_strand_id
1 'polypeptide(L)'
;MSLGLSHKYNKLCYIQCVTGDELKNARKASSWTQAQAAARLGVTQAYLSMVERGERAVSSELASKAVRVFEVPATALPLSRYQARVRDAGFFQAMLGSLGYPGFAYLRGSVRLNPVELLMDALDADDLDSRVTEALAWLPLAYPHLNWDWLTANAKLRDRQNRLGFVVELARQAAEKDGRSQLEEELAARVAKLEPSRLVKEDTLCRESMTQAERAWLRDHRPKSAEHWNLLTDLSVEQLDHVAL
;
A
#
# COMPACT_ATOMS: atom_id res chain seq x y z
N MET A 1 -29.08 -38.82 -3.55
CA MET A 1 -28.00 -38.55 -2.56
C MET A 1 -27.10 -37.43 -3.12
N SER A 2 -27.42 -36.20 -2.75
CA SER A 2 -26.68 -35.01 -3.14
C SER A 2 -26.11 -34.40 -1.85
N LEU A 3 -24.83 -34.50 -1.65
CA LEU A 3 -24.06 -33.92 -0.55
C LEU A 3 -23.19 -32.84 -1.20
N GLY A 4 -23.46 -31.50 -1.04
CA GLY A 4 -22.99 -30.86 0.16
C GLY A 4 -21.52 -30.41 0.04
N LEU A 5 -21.14 -29.67 -1.06
CA LEU A 5 -19.82 -29.05 -1.26
C LEU A 5 -19.97 -27.51 -1.42
N SER A 6 -20.56 -26.88 -0.42
CA SER A 6 -20.73 -25.42 -0.47
C SER A 6 -20.56 -24.81 0.93
N HIS A 7 -19.39 -24.93 1.58
CA HIS A 7 -19.15 -24.15 2.82
C HIS A 7 -17.68 -24.00 3.22
N LYS A 8 -16.70 -24.22 2.34
CA LYS A 8 -15.27 -24.10 2.72
C LYS A 8 -14.46 -23.00 2.03
N TYR A 9 -15.05 -22.23 1.14
CA TYR A 9 -14.30 -21.18 0.41
C TYR A 9 -14.63 -19.74 0.83
N ASN A 10 -15.37 -19.54 1.93
CA ASN A 10 -15.82 -18.20 2.34
C ASN A 10 -15.03 -17.60 3.51
N LYS A 11 -13.78 -18.05 3.75
CA LYS A 11 -12.96 -17.58 4.87
C LYS A 11 -11.70 -16.79 4.45
N LEU A 12 -11.55 -16.43 3.17
CA LEU A 12 -10.36 -15.79 2.63
C LEU A 12 -10.58 -14.35 2.14
N CYS A 13 -11.59 -13.66 2.63
CA CYS A 13 -11.83 -12.27 2.23
C CYS A 13 -12.22 -11.39 3.43
N TYR A 14 -11.45 -11.44 4.52
CA TYR A 14 -11.47 -10.35 5.49
C TYR A 14 -10.48 -9.28 5.02
N ILE A 15 -10.89 -8.55 4.02
CA ILE A 15 -10.33 -7.26 3.65
C ILE A 15 -10.63 -6.34 4.85
N GLN A 16 -9.59 -5.77 5.45
CA GLN A 16 -9.75 -4.69 6.44
C GLN A 16 -10.39 -3.49 5.75
N CYS A 17 -11.72 -3.48 5.70
CA CYS A 17 -12.50 -2.30 5.35
C CYS A 17 -12.83 -1.54 6.63
N VAL A 18 -13.03 -0.23 6.56
CA VAL A 18 -13.67 0.50 7.66
C VAL A 18 -14.95 -0.25 8.02
N THR A 19 -14.97 -0.85 9.20
CA THR A 19 -16.12 -1.55 9.72
C THR A 19 -17.10 -0.56 10.35
N GLY A 20 -18.35 -0.96 10.53
CA GLY A 20 -19.33 -0.17 11.28
C GLY A 20 -18.85 0.15 12.70
N ASP A 21 -18.15 -0.78 13.36
CA ASP A 21 -17.58 -0.55 14.69
C ASP A 21 -16.44 0.46 14.70
N GLU A 22 -15.54 0.42 13.69
CA GLU A 22 -14.48 1.42 13.57
C GLU A 22 -15.06 2.82 13.30
N LEU A 23 -16.09 2.91 12.46
CA LEU A 23 -16.80 4.15 12.21
C LEU A 23 -17.45 4.70 13.50
N LYS A 24 -18.07 3.83 14.29
CA LYS A 24 -18.65 4.15 15.59
C LYS A 24 -17.59 4.62 16.60
N ASN A 25 -16.43 3.96 16.62
CA ASN A 25 -15.33 4.32 17.51
C ASN A 25 -14.73 5.67 17.10
N ALA A 26 -14.50 5.92 15.81
CA ALA A 26 -14.02 7.21 15.30
C ALA A 26 -15.00 8.35 15.62
N ARG A 27 -16.31 8.12 15.46
CA ARG A 27 -17.34 9.08 15.87
C ARG A 27 -17.29 9.38 17.37
N LYS A 28 -17.16 8.34 18.21
CA LYS A 28 -17.10 8.51 19.67
C LYS A 28 -15.82 9.24 20.09
N ALA A 29 -14.69 8.94 19.48
CA ALA A 29 -13.42 9.64 19.72
C ALA A 29 -13.52 11.13 19.38
N SER A 30 -14.29 11.47 18.36
CA SER A 30 -14.61 12.86 18.00
C SER A 30 -15.71 13.48 18.87
N SER A 31 -16.25 12.77 19.86
CA SER A 31 -17.36 13.22 20.74
C SER A 31 -18.60 13.64 19.99
N TRP A 32 -18.90 13.05 18.83
CA TRP A 32 -20.07 13.40 18.01
C TRP A 32 -21.25 12.46 18.26
N THR A 33 -22.46 13.04 18.23
CA THR A 33 -23.70 12.26 18.16
C THR A 33 -23.82 11.59 16.78
N GLN A 34 -24.66 10.56 16.66
CA GLN A 34 -24.95 9.96 15.34
C GLN A 34 -25.52 10.99 14.36
N ALA A 35 -26.35 11.92 14.80
CA ALA A 35 -26.92 12.97 13.94
C ALA A 35 -25.84 13.91 13.42
N GLN A 36 -24.91 14.35 14.27
CA GLN A 36 -23.80 15.22 13.88
C GLN A 36 -22.85 14.54 12.90
N ALA A 37 -22.50 13.26 13.15
CA ALA A 37 -21.66 12.49 12.25
C ALA A 37 -22.35 12.24 10.90
N ALA A 38 -23.62 11.88 10.91
CA ALA A 38 -24.40 11.63 9.70
C ALA A 38 -24.46 12.88 8.81
N ALA A 39 -24.70 14.06 9.40
CA ALA A 39 -24.68 15.33 8.68
C ALA A 39 -23.33 15.61 8.00
N ARG A 40 -22.20 15.38 8.70
CA ARG A 40 -20.85 15.56 8.14
C ARG A 40 -20.49 14.54 7.06
N LEU A 41 -20.97 13.31 7.22
CA LEU A 41 -20.78 12.23 6.24
C LEU A 41 -21.73 12.35 5.04
N GLY A 42 -22.75 13.24 5.10
CA GLY A 42 -23.75 13.41 4.06
C GLY A 42 -24.67 12.19 3.91
N VAL A 43 -25.01 11.54 5.03
CA VAL A 43 -25.93 10.39 5.10
C VAL A 43 -27.04 10.65 6.12
N THR A 44 -28.07 9.82 6.12
CA THR A 44 -29.11 9.91 7.17
C THR A 44 -28.64 9.26 8.47
N GLN A 45 -29.12 9.76 9.62
CA GLN A 45 -28.81 9.16 10.92
C GLN A 45 -29.23 7.67 10.98
N ALA A 46 -30.39 7.34 10.42
CA ALA A 46 -30.89 5.95 10.36
C ALA A 46 -29.93 5.04 9.60
N TYR A 47 -29.42 5.49 8.45
CA TYR A 47 -28.43 4.74 7.67
C TYR A 47 -27.12 4.54 8.46
N LEU A 48 -26.58 5.64 9.06
CA LEU A 48 -25.38 5.55 9.90
C LEU A 48 -25.58 4.58 11.07
N SER A 49 -26.75 4.60 11.72
CA SER A 49 -27.09 3.67 12.81
C SER A 49 -27.08 2.20 12.36
N MET A 50 -27.65 1.89 11.18
CA MET A 50 -27.60 0.52 10.62
C MET A 50 -26.18 0.07 10.31
N VAL A 51 -25.34 0.97 9.77
CA VAL A 51 -23.93 0.69 9.50
C VAL A 51 -23.17 0.44 10.80
N GLU A 52 -23.34 1.29 11.82
CA GLU A 52 -22.66 1.14 13.12
C GLU A 52 -23.11 -0.12 13.91
N ARG A 53 -24.26 -0.70 13.60
CA ARG A 53 -24.73 -1.97 14.16
C ARG A 53 -24.33 -3.18 13.30
N GLY A 54 -23.66 -2.98 12.18
CA GLY A 54 -23.28 -4.05 11.26
C GLY A 54 -24.43 -4.60 10.41
N GLU A 55 -25.61 -3.97 10.44
CA GLU A 55 -26.77 -4.36 9.65
C GLU A 55 -26.61 -4.00 8.16
N ARG A 56 -25.69 -3.05 7.88
CA ARG A 56 -25.27 -2.67 6.54
C ARG A 56 -23.76 -2.53 6.47
N ALA A 57 -23.19 -2.98 5.35
CA ALA A 57 -21.77 -2.77 5.05
C ALA A 57 -21.47 -1.28 4.81
N VAL A 58 -20.26 -0.86 5.19
CA VAL A 58 -19.74 0.47 4.85
C VAL A 58 -19.46 0.50 3.35
N SER A 59 -20.10 1.44 2.62
CA SER A 59 -19.78 1.64 1.20
C SER A 59 -18.41 2.31 1.04
N SER A 60 -17.76 2.10 -0.12
CA SER A 60 -16.47 2.74 -0.45
C SER A 60 -16.56 4.28 -0.38
N GLU A 61 -17.70 4.85 -0.77
CA GLU A 61 -17.94 6.30 -0.68
C GLU A 61 -18.01 6.76 0.77
N LEU A 62 -18.74 6.04 1.63
CA LEU A 62 -18.85 6.35 3.05
C LEU A 62 -17.49 6.19 3.75
N ALA A 63 -16.74 5.14 3.44
CA ALA A 63 -15.39 4.93 3.96
C ALA A 63 -14.45 6.09 3.58
N SER A 64 -14.47 6.51 2.31
CA SER A 64 -13.66 7.64 1.84
C SER A 64 -14.02 8.96 2.52
N LYS A 65 -15.32 9.19 2.78
CA LYS A 65 -15.78 10.34 3.56
C LYS A 65 -15.35 10.23 5.03
N ALA A 66 -15.46 9.05 5.62
CA ALA A 66 -15.08 8.81 7.01
C ALA A 66 -13.58 9.06 7.26
N VAL A 67 -12.72 8.58 6.36
CA VAL A 67 -11.27 8.82 6.44
C VAL A 67 -10.95 10.33 6.47
N ARG A 68 -11.67 11.13 5.69
CA ARG A 68 -11.48 12.59 5.68
C ARG A 68 -12.06 13.30 6.90
N VAL A 69 -13.26 12.88 7.31
CA VAL A 69 -14.06 13.56 8.34
C VAL A 69 -13.58 13.22 9.75
N PHE A 70 -13.13 11.99 9.96
CA PHE A 70 -12.65 11.50 11.26
C PHE A 70 -11.12 11.37 11.34
N GLU A 71 -10.39 11.78 10.30
CA GLU A 71 -8.93 11.64 10.22
C GLU A 71 -8.43 10.21 10.43
N VAL A 72 -9.24 9.23 10.02
CA VAL A 72 -8.88 7.81 10.09
C VAL A 72 -7.71 7.54 9.13
N PRO A 73 -6.74 6.68 9.50
CA PRO A 73 -5.63 6.35 8.62
C PRO A 73 -6.08 5.84 7.24
N ALA A 74 -5.36 6.22 6.19
CA ALA A 74 -5.68 5.81 4.82
C ALA A 74 -5.65 4.29 4.62
N THR A 75 -4.93 3.55 5.48
CA THR A 75 -4.91 2.08 5.53
C THR A 75 -6.27 1.46 5.85
N ALA A 76 -7.19 2.21 6.44
CA ALA A 76 -8.56 1.77 6.72
C ALA A 76 -9.50 1.87 5.49
N LEU A 77 -9.06 2.47 4.37
CA LEU A 77 -9.83 2.46 3.13
C LEU A 77 -10.06 1.03 2.63
N PRO A 78 -11.28 0.72 2.14
CA PRO A 78 -11.59 -0.63 1.68
C PRO A 78 -10.68 -1.05 0.53
N LEU A 79 -10.21 -2.29 0.60
CA LEU A 79 -9.47 -2.94 -0.45
C LEU A 79 -10.43 -3.74 -1.33
N SER A 80 -10.40 -3.50 -2.62
CA SER A 80 -11.13 -4.32 -3.61
C SER A 80 -10.26 -5.48 -4.09
N ARG A 81 -10.86 -6.39 -4.88
CA ARG A 81 -10.07 -7.33 -5.66
C ARG A 81 -9.17 -6.53 -6.60
N TYR A 82 -7.87 -6.76 -6.51
CA TYR A 82 -6.92 -6.02 -7.33
C TYR A 82 -7.17 -6.26 -8.82
N GLN A 83 -7.19 -5.18 -9.57
CA GLN A 83 -7.23 -5.16 -11.03
C GLN A 83 -6.14 -4.21 -11.50
N ALA A 84 -5.28 -4.67 -12.41
CA ALA A 84 -4.26 -3.82 -13.02
C ALA A 84 -4.89 -2.59 -13.65
N ARG A 85 -4.30 -1.43 -13.39
CA ARG A 85 -4.76 -0.14 -13.92
C ARG A 85 -3.57 0.60 -14.49
N VAL A 86 -3.70 1.03 -15.73
CA VAL A 86 -2.70 1.95 -16.29
C VAL A 86 -2.84 3.30 -15.59
N ARG A 87 -1.77 3.74 -14.96
CA ARG A 87 -1.69 5.03 -14.26
C ARG A 87 -0.52 5.82 -14.82
N ASP A 88 -0.68 7.11 -14.93
CA ASP A 88 0.42 8.01 -15.30
C ASP A 88 1.26 8.44 -14.09
N ALA A 89 2.41 9.04 -14.35
CA ALA A 89 3.30 9.53 -13.30
C ALA A 89 2.62 10.59 -12.42
N GLY A 90 1.79 11.45 -13.00
CA GLY A 90 1.05 12.48 -12.27
C GLY A 90 0.08 11.90 -11.25
N PHE A 91 -0.57 10.77 -11.56
CA PHE A 91 -1.41 10.07 -10.61
C PHE A 91 -0.62 9.61 -9.38
N PHE A 92 0.52 8.94 -9.56
CA PHE A 92 1.34 8.45 -8.45
C PHE A 92 1.87 9.59 -7.58
N GLN A 93 2.37 10.66 -8.20
CA GLN A 93 2.85 11.86 -7.49
C GLN A 93 1.74 12.50 -6.65
N ALA A 94 0.53 12.68 -7.22
CA ALA A 94 -0.61 13.25 -6.52
C ALA A 94 -1.07 12.36 -5.35
N MET A 95 -1.09 11.03 -5.53
CA MET A 95 -1.50 10.10 -4.47
C MET A 95 -0.46 10.04 -3.35
N LEU A 96 0.84 9.97 -3.66
CA LEU A 96 1.92 10.04 -2.66
C LEU A 96 1.86 11.36 -1.88
N GLY A 97 1.67 12.50 -2.56
CA GLY A 97 1.49 13.79 -1.92
C GLY A 97 0.26 13.85 -1.00
N SER A 98 -0.88 13.26 -1.42
CA SER A 98 -2.09 13.19 -0.60
C SER A 98 -1.95 12.27 0.62
N LEU A 99 -1.09 11.27 0.54
CA LEU A 99 -0.73 10.39 1.66
C LEU A 99 0.30 11.03 2.60
N GLY A 100 0.92 12.14 2.22
CA GLY A 100 1.84 12.89 3.05
C GLY A 100 3.32 12.73 2.71
N TYR A 101 3.66 12.10 1.58
CA TYR A 101 5.05 11.99 1.16
C TYR A 101 5.68 13.39 0.96
N PRO A 102 6.78 13.71 1.66
CA PRO A 102 7.32 15.08 1.66
C PRO A 102 7.75 15.57 0.28
N GLY A 103 8.31 14.69 -0.55
CA GLY A 103 8.78 15.03 -1.90
C GLY A 103 7.69 15.51 -2.87
N PHE A 104 6.40 15.22 -2.56
CA PHE A 104 5.25 15.67 -3.35
C PHE A 104 4.24 16.47 -2.52
N ALA A 105 4.69 17.09 -1.42
CA ALA A 105 3.81 17.85 -0.51
C ALA A 105 3.06 19.00 -1.20
N TYR A 106 3.58 19.54 -2.30
CA TYR A 106 2.95 20.59 -3.11
C TYR A 106 1.75 20.09 -3.93
N LEU A 107 1.57 18.76 -4.07
CA LEU A 107 0.46 18.13 -4.79
C LEU A 107 -0.63 17.60 -3.84
N ARG A 108 -0.66 18.03 -2.58
CA ARG A 108 -1.65 17.55 -1.61
C ARG A 108 -3.07 17.77 -2.13
N GLY A 109 -3.76 16.64 -2.39
CA GLY A 109 -5.14 16.59 -2.84
C GLY A 109 -6.09 16.06 -1.77
N SER A 110 -7.39 16.11 -2.06
CA SER A 110 -8.44 15.54 -1.21
C SER A 110 -8.71 14.06 -1.46
N VAL A 111 -8.21 13.52 -2.55
CA VAL A 111 -8.39 12.10 -2.92
C VAL A 111 -7.33 11.28 -2.22
N ARG A 112 -7.76 10.24 -1.51
CA ARG A 112 -6.87 9.28 -0.86
C ARG A 112 -7.16 7.90 -1.42
N LEU A 113 -6.09 7.16 -1.69
CA LEU A 113 -6.11 5.74 -2.02
C LEU A 113 -5.54 4.98 -0.83
N ASN A 114 -5.94 3.72 -0.64
CA ASN A 114 -5.29 2.88 0.36
C ASN A 114 -3.80 2.74 -0.03
N PRO A 115 -2.85 3.04 0.87
CA PRO A 115 -1.42 2.99 0.54
C PRO A 115 -0.97 1.63 0.01
N VAL A 116 -1.64 0.54 0.40
CA VAL A 116 -1.31 -0.80 -0.12
C VAL A 116 -1.76 -0.98 -1.58
N GLU A 117 -2.89 -0.37 -1.99
CA GLU A 117 -3.30 -0.37 -3.40
C GLU A 117 -2.37 0.51 -4.24
N LEU A 118 -1.98 1.67 -3.71
CA LEU A 118 -1.02 2.54 -4.38
C LEU A 118 0.32 1.84 -4.61
N LEU A 119 0.83 1.16 -3.58
CA LEU A 119 2.08 0.40 -3.70
C LEU A 119 1.93 -0.72 -4.73
N MET A 120 0.83 -1.46 -4.72
CA MET A 120 0.60 -2.54 -5.70
C MET A 120 0.47 -2.00 -7.12
N ASP A 121 -0.29 -0.90 -7.34
CA ASP A 121 -0.42 -0.23 -8.64
C ASP A 121 0.97 0.21 -9.17
N ALA A 122 1.82 0.73 -8.29
CA ALA A 122 3.17 1.16 -8.65
C ALA A 122 4.09 -0.04 -9.00
N LEU A 123 4.06 -1.10 -8.18
CA LEU A 123 4.86 -2.32 -8.45
C LEU A 123 4.45 -3.03 -9.75
N ASP A 124 3.20 -2.87 -10.19
CA ASP A 124 2.69 -3.46 -11.42
C ASP A 124 2.88 -2.56 -12.66
N ALA A 125 3.32 -1.34 -12.48
CA ALA A 125 3.62 -0.41 -13.58
C ALA A 125 4.87 -0.86 -14.37
N ASP A 126 4.83 -0.66 -15.68
CA ASP A 126 5.96 -0.97 -16.55
C ASP A 126 7.07 0.08 -16.41
N ASP A 127 6.69 1.36 -16.47
CA ASP A 127 7.63 2.47 -16.33
C ASP A 127 7.11 3.50 -15.32
N LEU A 128 7.95 3.86 -14.36
CA LEU A 128 7.71 4.91 -13.38
C LEU A 128 8.81 5.97 -13.45
N ASP A 129 8.44 7.19 -13.10
CA ASP A 129 9.39 8.25 -12.81
C ASP A 129 10.30 7.87 -11.64
N SER A 130 11.61 8.18 -11.71
CA SER A 130 12.60 7.82 -10.69
C SER A 130 12.21 8.31 -9.29
N ARG A 131 11.68 9.53 -9.19
CA ARG A 131 11.25 10.12 -7.90
C ARG A 131 10.05 9.39 -7.30
N VAL A 132 9.16 8.83 -8.15
CA VAL A 132 8.06 7.96 -7.70
C VAL A 132 8.63 6.64 -7.21
N THR A 133 9.57 6.05 -7.95
CA THR A 133 10.21 4.78 -7.58
C THR A 133 10.95 4.88 -6.24
N GLU A 134 11.70 5.96 -6.01
CA GLU A 134 12.36 6.26 -4.73
C GLU A 134 11.35 6.39 -3.57
N ALA A 135 10.18 6.99 -3.85
CA ALA A 135 9.13 7.18 -2.84
C ALA A 135 8.43 5.87 -2.41
N LEU A 136 8.59 4.77 -3.15
CA LEU A 136 7.90 3.50 -2.80
C LEU A 136 8.35 2.93 -1.46
N ALA A 137 9.64 3.08 -1.11
CA ALA A 137 10.17 2.61 0.17
C ALA A 137 9.62 3.40 1.37
N TRP A 138 9.15 4.64 1.16
CA TRP A 138 8.51 5.43 2.19
C TRP A 138 7.15 4.86 2.64
N LEU A 139 6.40 4.21 1.76
CA LEU A 139 5.08 3.68 2.10
C LEU A 139 5.10 2.67 3.25
N PRO A 140 5.97 1.63 3.28
CA PRO A 140 6.11 0.74 4.42
C PRO A 140 6.58 1.43 5.71
N LEU A 141 7.37 2.50 5.60
CA LEU A 141 7.88 3.25 6.74
C LEU A 141 6.83 4.16 7.38
N ALA A 142 6.02 4.82 6.54
CA ALA A 142 4.96 5.72 6.99
C ALA A 142 3.69 4.97 7.43
N TYR A 143 3.49 3.76 6.89
CA TYR A 143 2.29 2.95 7.11
C TYR A 143 2.67 1.52 7.53
N PRO A 144 3.21 1.28 8.74
CA PRO A 144 3.66 -0.06 9.16
C PRO A 144 2.53 -1.10 9.19
N HIS A 145 1.27 -0.66 9.35
CA HIS A 145 0.08 -1.50 9.38
C HIS A 145 -0.58 -1.69 8.01
N LEU A 146 0.21 -1.76 6.93
CA LEU A 146 -0.29 -2.17 5.62
C LEU A 146 -0.93 -3.56 5.67
N ASN A 147 -1.92 -3.80 4.82
CA ASN A 147 -2.45 -5.17 4.65
C ASN A 147 -1.45 -6.02 3.86
N TRP A 148 -0.46 -6.56 4.59
CA TRP A 148 0.63 -7.34 4.02
C TRP A 148 0.18 -8.63 3.36
N ASP A 149 -0.88 -9.28 3.87
CA ASP A 149 -1.39 -10.52 3.29
C ASP A 149 -2.01 -10.24 1.91
N TRP A 150 -2.80 -9.17 1.80
CA TRP A 150 -3.34 -8.72 0.52
C TRP A 150 -2.25 -8.32 -0.47
N LEU A 151 -1.26 -7.53 -0.02
CA LEU A 151 -0.16 -7.06 -0.86
C LEU A 151 0.69 -8.22 -1.38
N THR A 152 1.11 -9.11 -0.48
CA THR A 152 1.93 -10.28 -0.84
C THR A 152 1.20 -11.22 -1.79
N ALA A 153 -0.09 -11.48 -1.55
CA ALA A 153 -0.89 -12.34 -2.41
C ALA A 153 -1.01 -11.76 -3.84
N ASN A 154 -1.29 -10.46 -3.96
CA ASN A 154 -1.41 -9.80 -5.26
C ASN A 154 -0.07 -9.67 -5.97
N ALA A 155 1.02 -9.38 -5.26
CA ALA A 155 2.36 -9.33 -5.84
C ALA A 155 2.76 -10.70 -6.43
N LYS A 156 2.50 -11.80 -5.70
CA LYS A 156 2.77 -13.16 -6.19
C LYS A 156 1.92 -13.55 -7.40
N LEU A 157 0.64 -13.18 -7.42
CA LEU A 157 -0.25 -13.45 -8.56
C LEU A 157 0.18 -12.73 -9.85
N ARG A 158 1.04 -11.75 -9.76
CA ARG A 158 1.47 -10.89 -10.88
C ARG A 158 2.98 -10.93 -11.12
N ASP A 159 3.69 -11.84 -10.48
CA ASP A 159 5.14 -11.97 -10.57
C ASP A 159 5.90 -10.69 -10.16
N ARG A 160 5.35 -9.94 -9.18
CA ARG A 160 5.93 -8.69 -8.65
C ARG A 160 6.56 -8.84 -7.26
N GLN A 161 6.67 -10.05 -6.75
CA GLN A 161 7.23 -10.31 -5.41
C GLN A 161 8.71 -9.90 -5.28
N ASN A 162 9.50 -9.93 -6.35
CA ASN A 162 10.88 -9.44 -6.34
C ASN A 162 10.93 -7.92 -6.16
N ARG A 163 10.08 -7.19 -6.90
CA ARG A 163 9.93 -5.74 -6.75
C ARG A 163 9.49 -5.38 -5.34
N LEU A 164 8.48 -6.08 -4.80
CA LEU A 164 8.01 -5.88 -3.43
C LEU A 164 9.10 -6.18 -2.41
N GLY A 165 9.80 -7.31 -2.53
CA GLY A 165 10.87 -7.69 -1.62
C GLY A 165 11.99 -6.65 -1.57
N PHE A 166 12.38 -6.13 -2.71
CA PHE A 166 13.40 -5.08 -2.80
C PHE A 166 12.95 -3.76 -2.15
N VAL A 167 11.70 -3.31 -2.41
CA VAL A 167 11.15 -2.09 -1.80
C VAL A 167 11.07 -2.22 -0.29
N VAL A 168 10.65 -3.39 0.24
CA VAL A 168 10.60 -3.64 1.68
C VAL A 168 12.01 -3.71 2.27
N GLU A 169 12.98 -4.28 1.55
CA GLU A 169 14.38 -4.31 1.98
C GLU A 169 14.99 -2.91 2.04
N LEU A 170 14.72 -2.04 1.07
CA LEU A 170 15.12 -0.63 1.13
C LEU A 170 14.50 0.09 2.33
N ALA A 171 13.21 -0.14 2.59
CA ALA A 171 12.54 0.42 3.75
C ALA A 171 13.16 -0.10 5.07
N ARG A 172 13.53 -1.38 5.16
CA ARG A 172 14.23 -1.96 6.30
C ARG A 172 15.58 -1.28 6.54
N GLN A 173 16.39 -1.15 5.49
CA GLN A 173 17.69 -0.48 5.58
C GLN A 173 17.55 0.99 6.00
N ALA A 174 16.53 1.68 5.53
CA ALA A 174 16.24 3.05 5.96
C ALA A 174 15.83 3.11 7.45
N ALA A 175 14.99 2.18 7.92
CA ALA A 175 14.60 2.08 9.33
C ALA A 175 15.82 1.78 10.22
N GLU A 176 16.72 0.91 9.79
CA GLU A 176 18.00 0.60 10.46
C GLU A 176 18.88 1.85 10.58
N LYS A 177 19.06 2.59 9.47
CA LYS A 177 19.84 3.83 9.42
C LYS A 177 19.28 4.93 10.34
N ASP A 178 17.94 4.99 10.47
CA ASP A 178 17.25 5.95 11.33
C ASP A 178 17.14 5.48 12.81
N GLY A 179 17.68 4.29 13.14
CA GLY A 179 17.63 3.74 14.50
C GLY A 179 16.23 3.27 14.95
N ARG A 180 15.31 3.00 14.02
CA ARG A 180 13.93 2.56 14.27
C ARG A 180 13.87 1.03 14.42
N SER A 181 14.51 0.48 15.45
CA SER A 181 14.75 -0.95 15.60
C SER A 181 13.49 -1.82 15.55
N GLN A 182 12.38 -1.39 16.17
CA GLN A 182 11.13 -2.16 16.14
C GLN A 182 10.58 -2.27 14.71
N LEU A 183 10.58 -1.18 13.95
CA LEU A 183 10.11 -1.17 12.57
C LEU A 183 11.04 -1.97 11.65
N GLU A 184 12.35 -1.87 11.90
CA GLU A 184 13.35 -2.68 11.19
C GLU A 184 13.07 -4.18 11.36
N GLU A 185 12.84 -4.65 12.60
CA GLU A 185 12.49 -6.06 12.89
C GLU A 185 11.19 -6.49 12.19
N GLU A 186 10.16 -5.63 12.22
CA GLU A 186 8.89 -5.90 11.53
C GLU A 186 9.10 -6.03 10.01
N LEU A 187 9.88 -5.13 9.40
CA LEU A 187 10.17 -5.16 7.96
C LEU A 187 11.07 -6.36 7.61
N ALA A 188 12.04 -6.72 8.44
CA ALA A 188 12.87 -7.92 8.27
C ALA A 188 12.01 -9.19 8.25
N ALA A 189 11.00 -9.28 9.11
CA ALA A 189 10.05 -10.40 9.10
C ALA A 189 9.21 -10.45 7.80
N ARG A 190 8.91 -9.29 7.18
CA ARG A 190 8.22 -9.24 5.88
C ARG A 190 9.14 -9.69 4.73
N VAL A 191 10.39 -9.24 4.71
CA VAL A 191 11.42 -9.72 3.78
C VAL A 191 11.55 -11.24 3.87
N ALA A 192 11.71 -11.79 5.07
CA ALA A 192 11.82 -13.24 5.28
C ALA A 192 10.59 -14.03 4.77
N LYS A 193 9.38 -13.47 4.85
CA LYS A 193 8.15 -14.08 4.29
C LYS A 193 8.12 -14.09 2.75
N LEU A 194 8.77 -13.12 2.12
CA LEU A 194 8.83 -13.00 0.65
C LEU A 194 9.92 -13.89 0.05
N GLU A 195 11.01 -14.09 0.78
CA GLU A 195 12.20 -14.83 0.33
C GLU A 195 11.92 -16.19 -0.33
N PRO A 196 11.08 -17.09 0.24
CA PRO A 196 10.80 -18.39 -0.38
C PRO A 196 10.06 -18.30 -1.73
N SER A 197 9.51 -17.12 -2.06
CA SER A 197 8.78 -16.88 -3.31
C SER A 197 9.57 -16.07 -4.33
N ARG A 198 10.82 -15.77 -4.05
CA ARG A 198 11.70 -15.00 -4.94
C ARG A 198 11.82 -15.68 -6.30
N LEU A 199 11.65 -14.90 -7.37
CA LEU A 199 11.78 -15.37 -8.74
C LEU A 199 13.24 -15.33 -9.19
N VAL A 200 13.64 -16.38 -9.93
CA VAL A 200 14.94 -16.43 -10.59
C VAL A 200 14.99 -15.52 -11.81
N LYS A 201 13.84 -15.24 -12.42
CA LYS A 201 13.74 -14.34 -13.57
C LYS A 201 14.19 -12.92 -13.19
N GLU A 202 15.13 -12.39 -13.98
CA GLU A 202 15.54 -10.99 -13.90
C GLU A 202 14.38 -10.06 -14.29
N ASP A 203 14.15 -9.02 -13.52
CA ASP A 203 13.13 -7.99 -13.74
C ASP A 203 13.76 -6.60 -13.56
N THR A 204 13.00 -5.54 -13.83
CA THR A 204 13.40 -4.16 -13.57
C THR A 204 12.58 -3.60 -12.40
N LEU A 205 13.08 -2.58 -11.73
CA LEU A 205 12.26 -1.84 -10.78
C LEU A 205 11.43 -0.79 -11.51
N CYS A 206 10.31 -1.25 -12.14
CA CYS A 206 9.36 -0.37 -12.85
C CYS A 206 10.04 0.50 -13.92
N ARG A 207 10.91 -0.09 -14.74
CA ARG A 207 11.60 0.57 -15.85
C ARG A 207 11.83 -0.38 -17.02
N GLU A 208 10.74 -0.82 -17.65
CA GLU A 208 10.78 -1.80 -18.75
C GLU A 208 11.38 -1.21 -20.03
N SER A 209 11.27 0.10 -20.23
CA SER A 209 11.77 0.84 -21.40
C SER A 209 13.30 0.93 -21.50
N MET A 210 14.06 0.39 -20.51
CA MET A 210 15.51 0.36 -20.54
C MET A 210 16.06 -0.34 -21.79
N THR A 211 17.08 0.28 -22.40
CA THR A 211 17.85 -0.31 -23.49
C THR A 211 18.68 -1.50 -23.03
N GLN A 212 19.12 -2.34 -23.97
CA GLN A 212 20.01 -3.49 -23.66
C GLN A 212 21.35 -3.04 -23.05
N ALA A 213 21.86 -1.86 -23.47
CA ALA A 213 23.09 -1.30 -22.92
C ALA A 213 22.92 -0.89 -21.44
N GLU A 214 21.81 -0.23 -21.09
CA GLU A 214 21.47 0.12 -19.70
C GLU A 214 21.30 -1.14 -18.85
N ARG A 215 20.60 -2.15 -19.36
CA ARG A 215 20.43 -3.43 -18.65
C ARG A 215 21.77 -4.12 -18.40
N ALA A 216 22.68 -4.13 -19.37
CA ALA A 216 24.01 -4.70 -19.20
C ALA A 216 24.82 -3.92 -18.15
N TRP A 217 24.79 -2.60 -18.20
CA TRP A 217 25.49 -1.76 -17.24
C TRP A 217 24.98 -1.98 -15.81
N LEU A 218 23.64 -2.04 -15.61
CA LEU A 218 23.05 -2.25 -14.30
C LEU A 218 23.39 -3.63 -13.71
N ARG A 219 23.56 -4.67 -14.51
CA ARG A 219 24.00 -5.98 -13.99
C ARG A 219 25.32 -5.92 -13.25
N ASP A 220 26.22 -5.06 -13.71
CA ASP A 220 27.56 -4.91 -13.13
C ASP A 220 27.60 -3.85 -12.01
N HIS A 221 26.61 -2.95 -11.92
CA HIS A 221 26.65 -1.78 -11.03
C HIS A 221 25.49 -1.73 -10.01
N ARG A 222 24.58 -2.67 -10.04
CA ARG A 222 23.45 -2.72 -9.10
C ARG A 222 23.91 -3.01 -7.66
N PRO A 223 23.24 -2.48 -6.64
CA PRO A 223 23.53 -2.79 -5.25
C PRO A 223 23.24 -4.27 -4.93
N LYS A 224 23.87 -4.82 -3.89
CA LYS A 224 23.70 -6.20 -3.45
C LYS A 224 22.24 -6.58 -3.16
N SER A 225 21.45 -5.66 -2.64
CA SER A 225 20.01 -5.87 -2.40
C SER A 225 19.24 -6.06 -3.72
N ALA A 226 19.56 -5.29 -4.76
CA ALA A 226 18.95 -5.45 -6.08
C ALA A 226 19.41 -6.76 -6.76
N GLU A 227 20.69 -7.12 -6.63
CA GLU A 227 21.22 -8.41 -7.09
C GLU A 227 20.48 -9.56 -6.41
N HIS A 228 20.32 -9.51 -5.10
CA HIS A 228 19.61 -10.52 -4.32
C HIS A 228 18.17 -10.73 -4.83
N TRP A 229 17.45 -9.65 -5.13
CA TRP A 229 16.07 -9.71 -5.63
C TRP A 229 15.97 -9.85 -7.16
N ASN A 230 17.06 -10.11 -7.86
CA ASN A 230 17.15 -10.24 -9.33
C ASN A 230 16.56 -9.02 -10.07
N LEU A 231 16.82 -7.82 -9.57
CA LEU A 231 16.34 -6.57 -10.17
C LEU A 231 17.48 -5.79 -10.83
N LEU A 232 17.14 -5.17 -11.95
CA LEU A 232 17.99 -4.18 -12.62
C LEU A 232 17.59 -2.79 -12.15
N THR A 233 18.30 -2.28 -11.16
CA THR A 233 18.19 -0.93 -10.63
C THR A 233 19.46 -0.58 -9.89
N ASP A 234 19.82 0.68 -9.91
CA ASP A 234 20.92 1.27 -9.13
C ASP A 234 20.42 1.94 -7.84
N LEU A 235 19.10 1.89 -7.60
CA LEU A 235 18.50 2.49 -6.42
C LEU A 235 19.04 1.83 -5.14
N SER A 236 19.50 2.67 -4.22
CA SER A 236 20.02 2.26 -2.92
C SER A 236 19.44 3.13 -1.81
N VAL A 237 19.62 2.74 -0.56
CA VAL A 237 19.11 3.48 0.61
C VAL A 237 19.73 4.88 0.75
N GLU A 238 20.92 5.09 0.20
CA GLU A 238 21.61 6.38 0.23
C GLU A 238 20.92 7.45 -0.62
N GLN A 239 20.13 7.05 -1.62
CA GLN A 239 19.41 7.93 -2.55
C GLN A 239 18.00 8.28 -2.06
N LEU A 240 17.58 7.77 -0.90
CA LEU A 240 16.24 7.99 -0.37
C LEU A 240 16.17 9.30 0.45
N ASP A 241 16.05 10.45 -0.21
CA ASP A 241 16.14 11.77 0.41
C ASP A 241 15.00 12.14 1.37
N HIS A 242 13.82 11.53 1.26
CA HIS A 242 12.62 11.92 2.01
C HIS A 242 12.03 10.79 2.85
N VAL A 243 12.86 9.84 3.27
CA VAL A 243 12.43 8.63 3.97
C VAL A 243 12.57 8.77 5.49
N ALA A 244 13.36 9.73 5.97
CA ALA A 244 13.37 10.15 7.38
C ALA A 244 12.00 10.75 7.75
N LEU A 245 11.32 10.14 8.74
CA LEU A 245 10.00 10.52 9.26
C LEU A 245 10.13 11.24 10.60
#